data_4fd44f39d9baf1cf4be140975df9716a
#
_entry.id   4fd44f39d9baf1cf4be140975df9716a
#
_cell.length_a   1.000
_cell.length_b   1.000
_cell.length_c   1.000
_cell.angle_alpha   90.00
_cell.angle_beta   90.00
_cell.angle_gamma   90.00
#
_symmetry.space_group_name_H-M   'P 1'
#
loop_
_entity.id
_entity.type
_entity.pdbx_description
1 polymer ?
#
loop_
_entity_poly.entity_id
_entity_poly.type
_entity_poly.pdbx_seq_one_letter_code
_entity_poly.pdbx_strand_id
1 'polypeptide(L)'
;MQLVLLIVVVSLVAISVIAVATIRIRLKNKSKELSEKLNHISSYSNKSNYEQAKERLSALNNEAFIDIPTDLNNVFSCKIISATQEKDFTNHYIPYFQEAHSLVKRLEAFNITPSVAISNLIRDFGNINKIVKQHNDAVINSLLDTHKEFFDHCLKYPLDKQQRRSIVSEEDNCLVVSSAGSGKTSSIVGKVKYLTEIKGIVPHRILPVSYTHLRAHET
;
A
#
# COMPACT_ATOMS: atom_id res chain seq x y z
N MET A 1 -45.09 51.79 -61.31
CA MET A 1 -44.79 51.90 -59.88
C MET A 1 -44.62 50.55 -59.21
N GLN A 2 -45.46 49.56 -59.45
CA GLN A 2 -45.31 48.19 -58.83
C GLN A 2 -44.06 47.43 -59.24
N LEU A 3 -43.63 47.52 -60.49
CA LEU A 3 -42.46 46.82 -60.98
C LEU A 3 -41.16 47.30 -60.32
N VAL A 4 -41.01 48.61 -60.10
CA VAL A 4 -39.85 49.22 -59.42
C VAL A 4 -39.80 48.80 -57.98
N LEU A 5 -40.95 48.75 -57.28
CA LEU A 5 -41.03 48.29 -55.92
C LEU A 5 -40.64 46.79 -55.77
N LEU A 6 -41.05 45.94 -56.72
CA LEU A 6 -40.68 44.54 -56.78
C LEU A 6 -39.17 44.34 -56.95
N ILE A 7 -38.55 45.10 -57.86
CA ILE A 7 -37.10 45.03 -58.07
C ILE A 7 -36.32 45.47 -56.78
N VAL A 8 -36.77 46.51 -56.12
CA VAL A 8 -36.13 46.97 -54.87
C VAL A 8 -36.24 45.91 -53.75
N VAL A 9 -37.42 45.29 -53.62
CA VAL A 9 -37.60 44.24 -52.59
C VAL A 9 -36.73 43.00 -52.90
N VAL A 10 -36.68 42.54 -54.15
CA VAL A 10 -35.85 41.41 -54.57
C VAL A 10 -34.36 41.70 -54.36
N SER A 11 -33.91 42.91 -54.68
CA SER A 11 -32.49 43.31 -54.43
C SER A 11 -32.12 43.40 -52.94
N LEU A 12 -33.02 43.88 -52.07
CA LEU A 12 -32.82 43.89 -50.64
C LEU A 12 -32.76 42.48 -50.05
N VAL A 13 -33.64 41.59 -50.50
CA VAL A 13 -33.62 40.18 -50.11
C VAL A 13 -32.30 39.52 -50.55
N ALA A 14 -31.87 39.71 -51.79
CA ALA A 14 -30.61 39.18 -52.30
C ALA A 14 -29.42 39.69 -51.48
N ILE A 15 -29.34 40.97 -51.17
CA ILE A 15 -28.29 41.55 -50.30
C ILE A 15 -28.29 40.94 -48.89
N SER A 16 -29.48 40.75 -48.30
CA SER A 16 -29.60 40.14 -46.97
C SER A 16 -29.14 38.68 -46.99
N VAL A 17 -29.47 37.92 -48.00
CA VAL A 17 -29.03 36.52 -48.15
C VAL A 17 -27.51 36.44 -48.29
N ILE A 18 -26.90 37.30 -49.12
CA ILE A 18 -25.46 37.38 -49.31
C ILE A 18 -24.77 37.79 -47.98
N ALA A 19 -25.32 38.76 -47.27
CA ALA A 19 -24.78 39.18 -45.95
C ALA A 19 -24.82 38.00 -44.90
N VAL A 20 -25.91 37.28 -44.83
CA VAL A 20 -26.04 36.13 -43.96
C VAL A 20 -25.07 34.99 -44.35
N ALA A 21 -24.91 34.73 -45.65
CA ALA A 21 -23.95 33.74 -46.13
C ALA A 21 -22.50 34.13 -45.80
N THR A 22 -22.13 35.40 -45.98
CA THR A 22 -20.79 35.90 -45.64
C THR A 22 -20.54 35.84 -44.12
N ILE A 23 -21.48 36.14 -43.30
CA ILE A 23 -21.38 36.02 -41.84
C ILE A 23 -21.19 34.56 -41.45
N ARG A 24 -21.98 33.61 -42.02
CA ARG A 24 -21.82 32.18 -41.76
C ARG A 24 -20.45 31.66 -42.14
N ILE A 25 -19.89 32.04 -43.27
CA ILE A 25 -18.55 31.68 -43.73
C ILE A 25 -17.47 32.19 -42.75
N ARG A 26 -17.59 33.48 -42.33
CA ARG A 26 -16.67 34.09 -41.37
C ARG A 26 -16.72 33.35 -39.99
N LEU A 27 -17.89 33.04 -39.50
CA LEU A 27 -18.09 32.31 -38.23
C LEU A 27 -17.51 30.90 -38.33
N LYS A 28 -17.72 30.19 -39.44
CA LYS A 28 -17.15 28.86 -39.67
C LYS A 28 -15.62 28.90 -39.72
N ASN A 29 -15.03 29.87 -40.39
CA ASN A 29 -13.57 30.02 -40.45
C ASN A 29 -12.98 30.38 -39.08
N LYS A 30 -13.62 31.26 -38.34
CA LYS A 30 -13.19 31.62 -36.98
C LYS A 30 -13.33 30.44 -35.99
N SER A 31 -14.37 29.63 -36.12
CA SER A 31 -14.55 28.38 -35.32
C SER A 31 -13.45 27.36 -35.64
N LYS A 32 -13.04 27.21 -36.89
CA LYS A 32 -11.95 26.32 -37.30
C LYS A 32 -10.60 26.79 -36.74
N GLU A 33 -10.30 28.11 -36.87
CA GLU A 33 -9.06 28.71 -36.30
C GLU A 33 -8.98 28.52 -34.77
N LEU A 34 -10.11 28.71 -34.04
CA LEU A 34 -10.19 28.50 -32.59
C LEU A 34 -9.96 27.02 -32.23
N SER A 35 -10.52 26.11 -32.98
CA SER A 35 -10.35 24.67 -32.78
C SER A 35 -8.88 24.24 -32.98
N GLU A 36 -8.21 24.78 -34.02
CA GLU A 36 -6.78 24.54 -34.25
C GLU A 36 -5.89 25.10 -33.12
N LYS A 37 -6.19 26.31 -32.62
CA LYS A 37 -5.49 26.91 -31.46
C LYS A 37 -5.70 26.11 -30.18
N LEU A 38 -6.92 25.62 -29.91
CA LEU A 38 -7.23 24.77 -28.75
C LEU A 38 -6.45 23.42 -28.81
N ASN A 39 -6.42 22.79 -29.98
CA ASN A 39 -5.66 21.55 -30.16
C ASN A 39 -4.15 21.77 -29.97
N HIS A 40 -3.61 22.88 -30.43
CA HIS A 40 -2.22 23.23 -30.23
C HIS A 40 -1.88 23.51 -28.76
N ILE A 41 -2.72 24.23 -28.02
CA ILE A 41 -2.55 24.49 -26.59
C ILE A 41 -2.65 23.16 -25.80
N SER A 42 -3.61 22.32 -26.14
CA SER A 42 -3.78 20.99 -25.52
C SER A 42 -2.55 20.11 -25.76
N SER A 43 -1.99 20.09 -26.95
CA SER A 43 -0.78 19.34 -27.28
C SER A 43 0.46 19.84 -26.53
N TYR A 44 0.61 21.16 -26.36
CA TYR A 44 1.68 21.76 -25.57
C TYR A 44 1.55 21.44 -24.07
N SER A 45 0.35 21.55 -23.52
CA SER A 45 0.08 21.22 -22.12
C SER A 45 0.36 19.74 -21.85
N ASN A 46 -0.07 18.86 -22.72
CA ASN A 46 0.20 17.42 -22.61
C ASN A 46 1.68 17.09 -22.69
N LYS A 47 2.43 17.74 -23.59
CA LYS A 47 3.87 17.55 -23.74
C LYS A 47 4.64 18.03 -22.51
N SER A 48 4.29 19.19 -21.96
CA SER A 48 4.90 19.70 -20.73
C SER A 48 4.62 18.81 -19.54
N ASN A 49 3.39 18.35 -19.37
CA ASN A 49 3.00 17.43 -18.30
C ASN A 49 3.68 16.06 -18.44
N TYR A 50 3.90 15.60 -19.65
CA TYR A 50 4.61 14.38 -19.95
C TYR A 50 6.10 14.48 -19.54
N GLU A 51 6.82 15.53 -19.99
CA GLU A 51 8.23 15.70 -19.67
C GLU A 51 8.44 15.86 -18.14
N GLN A 52 7.60 16.64 -17.47
CA GLN A 52 7.63 16.76 -16.01
C GLN A 52 7.38 15.43 -15.30
N ALA A 53 6.40 14.64 -15.75
CA ALA A 53 6.12 13.35 -15.16
C ALA A 53 7.27 12.35 -15.39
N LYS A 54 7.90 12.38 -16.56
CA LYS A 54 9.05 11.55 -16.89
C LYS A 54 10.29 11.92 -16.06
N GLU A 55 10.56 13.22 -15.92
CA GLU A 55 11.67 13.73 -15.11
C GLU A 55 11.47 13.33 -13.63
N ARG A 56 10.26 13.50 -13.09
CA ARG A 56 9.95 13.11 -11.71
C ARG A 56 10.04 11.61 -11.51
N LEU A 57 9.61 10.80 -12.48
CA LEU A 57 9.75 9.36 -12.45
C LEU A 57 11.23 8.93 -12.44
N SER A 58 12.07 9.62 -13.21
CA SER A 58 13.52 9.39 -13.23
C SER A 58 14.18 9.77 -11.90
N ALA A 59 13.78 10.89 -11.30
CA ALA A 59 14.24 11.30 -9.98
C ALA A 59 13.83 10.28 -8.92
N LEU A 60 12.58 9.85 -8.92
CA LEU A 60 12.07 8.84 -8.01
C LEU A 60 12.81 7.50 -8.16
N ASN A 61 13.20 7.11 -9.37
CA ASN A 61 14.05 5.93 -9.61
C ASN A 61 15.43 6.06 -8.94
N ASN A 62 15.98 7.25 -8.89
CA ASN A 62 17.30 7.49 -8.29
C ASN A 62 17.22 7.66 -6.76
N GLU A 63 16.13 8.21 -6.24
CA GLU A 63 15.88 8.41 -4.81
C GLU A 63 15.39 7.11 -4.12
N ALA A 64 14.61 6.33 -4.83
CA ALA A 64 13.92 5.15 -4.31
C ALA A 64 14.58 3.85 -4.77
N PHE A 65 15.81 3.59 -4.34
CA PHE A 65 16.30 2.22 -4.29
C PHE A 65 15.63 1.51 -3.09
N ILE A 66 14.30 1.55 -3.09
CA ILE A 66 13.50 0.98 -2.01
C ILE A 66 13.12 -0.44 -2.42
N ASP A 67 13.97 -1.36 -2.05
CA ASP A 67 13.64 -2.79 -2.02
C ASP A 67 13.03 -3.09 -0.65
N ILE A 68 11.70 -3.04 -0.55
CA ILE A 68 10.96 -3.28 0.70
C ILE A 68 11.37 -4.58 1.39
N PRO A 69 11.51 -5.73 0.71
CA PRO A 69 12.00 -6.96 1.33
C PRO A 69 13.40 -6.85 1.91
N THR A 70 14.32 -6.24 1.19
CA THR A 70 15.71 -6.06 1.66
C THR A 70 15.75 -5.11 2.86
N ASP A 71 15.03 -4.01 2.80
CA ASP A 71 15.00 -3.02 3.87
C ASP A 71 14.33 -3.57 5.13
N LEU A 72 13.25 -4.33 4.99
CA LEU A 72 12.60 -5.04 6.09
C LEU A 72 13.59 -6.00 6.78
N ASN A 73 14.37 -6.76 6.01
CA ASN A 73 15.38 -7.64 6.56
C ASN A 73 16.52 -6.87 7.24
N ASN A 74 16.92 -5.71 6.71
CA ASN A 74 17.96 -4.87 7.32
C ASN A 74 17.50 -4.25 8.63
N VAL A 75 16.25 -3.77 8.69
CA VAL A 75 15.69 -3.10 9.88
C VAL A 75 15.39 -4.11 10.99
N PHE A 76 14.79 -5.25 10.65
CA PHE A 76 14.31 -6.20 11.66
C PHE A 76 15.22 -7.42 11.82
N SER A 77 16.13 -7.68 10.86
CA SER A 77 17.05 -8.82 10.90
C SER A 77 16.32 -10.14 11.25
N CYS A 78 16.72 -10.84 12.28
CA CYS A 78 16.09 -12.08 12.74
C CYS A 78 15.05 -11.85 13.87
N LYS A 79 14.36 -10.71 13.88
CA LYS A 79 13.35 -10.40 14.90
C LYS A 79 11.94 -10.52 14.32
N ILE A 80 11.00 -10.94 15.16
CA ILE A 80 9.58 -10.91 14.84
C ILE A 80 9.12 -9.45 14.83
N ILE A 81 8.39 -9.08 13.81
CA ILE A 81 7.83 -7.74 13.62
C ILE A 81 6.45 -7.70 14.26
N SER A 82 6.27 -6.84 15.27
CA SER A 82 4.96 -6.63 15.91
C SER A 82 4.02 -5.80 15.02
N ALA A 83 2.72 -5.82 15.34
CA ALA A 83 1.70 -5.06 14.60
C ALA A 83 1.99 -3.54 14.60
N THR A 84 2.51 -2.98 15.69
CA THR A 84 2.91 -1.57 15.77
C THR A 84 4.10 -1.29 14.85
N GLN A 85 5.11 -2.16 14.87
CA GLN A 85 6.29 -2.01 14.01
C GLN A 85 5.93 -2.18 12.52
N GLU A 86 5.04 -3.11 12.17
CA GLU A 86 4.51 -3.26 10.81
C GLU A 86 3.82 -1.98 10.34
N LYS A 87 3.00 -1.38 11.21
CA LYS A 87 2.29 -0.13 10.91
C LYS A 87 3.27 1.03 10.68
N ASP A 88 4.27 1.18 11.55
CA ASP A 88 5.25 2.26 11.42
C ASP A 88 6.12 2.08 10.17
N PHE A 89 6.55 0.85 9.89
CA PHE A 89 7.27 0.52 8.67
C PHE A 89 6.43 0.81 7.42
N THR A 90 5.16 0.40 7.41
CA THR A 90 4.24 0.66 6.30
C THR A 90 4.03 2.17 6.10
N ASN A 91 3.82 2.92 7.17
CA ASN A 91 3.62 4.38 7.11
C ASN A 91 4.81 5.10 6.49
N HIS A 92 6.03 4.61 6.69
CA HIS A 92 7.23 5.17 6.06
C HIS A 92 7.16 5.13 4.54
N TYR A 93 6.57 4.08 3.96
CA TYR A 93 6.51 3.90 2.49
C TYR A 93 5.27 4.48 1.82
N ILE A 94 4.24 4.87 2.57
CA ILE A 94 3.00 5.43 2.01
C ILE A 94 3.26 6.58 1.03
N PRO A 95 4.07 7.61 1.36
CA PRO A 95 4.30 8.74 0.46
C PRO A 95 4.94 8.31 -0.88
N TYR A 96 5.94 7.45 -0.81
CA TYR A 96 6.65 6.94 -2.00
C TYR A 96 5.74 6.10 -2.89
N PHE A 97 4.93 5.22 -2.28
CA PHE A 97 3.95 4.43 -3.01
C PHE A 97 2.89 5.30 -3.69
N GLN A 98 2.33 6.28 -2.97
CA GLN A 98 1.31 7.17 -3.52
C GLN A 98 1.85 7.99 -4.70
N GLU A 99 3.07 8.52 -4.59
CA GLU A 99 3.71 9.25 -5.66
C GLU A 99 3.99 8.34 -6.86
N ALA A 100 4.63 7.18 -6.65
CA ALA A 100 4.92 6.22 -7.70
C ALA A 100 3.65 5.75 -8.43
N HIS A 101 2.61 5.39 -7.67
CA HIS A 101 1.33 4.95 -8.23
C HIS A 101 0.65 6.05 -9.06
N SER A 102 0.63 7.28 -8.56
CA SER A 102 0.08 8.44 -9.27
C SER A 102 0.82 8.72 -10.57
N LEU A 103 2.17 8.68 -10.53
CA LEU A 103 3.01 8.90 -11.70
C LEU A 103 2.83 7.81 -12.75
N VAL A 104 2.82 6.54 -12.36
CA VAL A 104 2.61 5.42 -13.28
C VAL A 104 1.26 5.55 -13.97
N LYS A 105 0.18 5.80 -13.23
CA LYS A 105 -1.16 6.01 -13.80
C LYS A 105 -1.21 7.16 -14.82
N ARG A 106 -0.46 8.25 -14.57
CA ARG A 106 -0.37 9.37 -15.52
C ARG A 106 0.41 9.01 -16.78
N LEU A 107 1.45 8.18 -16.66
CA LEU A 107 2.32 7.78 -17.77
C LEU A 107 1.72 6.64 -18.61
N GLU A 108 0.83 5.83 -18.06
CA GLU A 108 0.06 4.82 -18.80
C GLU A 108 -0.70 5.43 -19.99
N ALA A 109 -1.22 6.66 -19.82
CA ALA A 109 -1.89 7.40 -20.90
C ALA A 109 -0.94 7.71 -22.09
N PHE A 110 0.37 7.62 -21.89
CA PHE A 110 1.41 7.85 -22.92
C PHE A 110 2.15 6.57 -23.32
N ASN A 111 1.66 5.39 -22.93
CA ASN A 111 2.30 4.08 -23.19
C ASN A 111 3.74 4.00 -22.67
N ILE A 112 4.05 4.65 -21.54
CA ILE A 112 5.35 4.55 -20.90
C ILE A 112 5.29 3.46 -19.83
N THR A 113 6.22 2.51 -19.92
CA THR A 113 6.42 1.47 -18.91
C THR A 113 7.26 2.00 -17.76
N PRO A 114 6.83 1.83 -16.50
CA PRO A 114 7.65 2.17 -15.34
C PRO A 114 8.90 1.29 -15.27
N SER A 115 9.91 1.76 -14.58
CA SER A 115 11.10 0.94 -14.31
C SER A 115 10.76 -0.29 -13.46
N VAL A 116 11.65 -1.27 -13.49
CA VAL A 116 11.53 -2.48 -12.66
C VAL A 116 11.47 -2.12 -11.17
N ALA A 117 12.27 -1.15 -10.72
CA ALA A 117 12.29 -0.69 -9.33
C ALA A 117 10.93 -0.13 -8.88
N ILE A 118 10.31 0.74 -9.68
CA ILE A 118 8.98 1.31 -9.37
C ILE A 118 7.89 0.24 -9.42
N SER A 119 7.97 -0.66 -10.39
CA SER A 119 7.02 -1.78 -10.49
C SER A 119 7.13 -2.70 -9.26
N ASN A 120 8.34 -2.95 -8.78
CA ASN A 120 8.58 -3.73 -7.57
C ASN A 120 8.05 -2.99 -6.34
N LEU A 121 8.34 -1.69 -6.18
CA LEU A 121 7.82 -0.89 -5.07
C LEU A 121 6.28 -0.96 -4.97
N ILE A 122 5.59 -0.78 -6.09
CA ILE A 122 4.12 -0.84 -6.13
C ILE A 122 3.62 -2.23 -5.78
N ARG A 123 4.24 -3.27 -6.34
CA ARG A 123 3.90 -4.67 -6.07
C ARG A 123 4.14 -5.04 -4.61
N ASP A 124 5.30 -4.69 -4.07
CA ASP A 124 5.73 -5.14 -2.75
C ASP A 124 5.00 -4.36 -1.65
N PHE A 125 4.74 -3.06 -1.86
CA PHE A 125 3.88 -2.30 -0.98
C PHE A 125 2.44 -2.86 -0.95
N GLY A 126 1.89 -3.24 -2.11
CA GLY A 126 0.57 -3.89 -2.18
C GLY A 126 0.51 -5.26 -1.49
N ASN A 127 1.67 -5.89 -1.25
CA ASN A 127 1.79 -7.18 -0.60
C ASN A 127 2.50 -7.12 0.77
N ILE A 128 2.67 -5.94 1.36
CA ILE A 128 3.51 -5.73 2.56
C ILE A 128 3.12 -6.65 3.72
N ASN A 129 1.83 -6.82 4.01
CA ASN A 129 1.34 -7.71 5.05
C ASN A 129 1.75 -9.18 4.80
N LYS A 130 1.77 -9.61 3.53
CA LYS A 130 2.21 -10.95 3.15
C LYS A 130 3.73 -11.10 3.33
N ILE A 131 4.49 -10.07 2.98
CA ILE A 131 5.96 -10.04 3.15
C ILE A 131 6.31 -10.12 4.63
N VAL A 132 5.69 -9.27 5.48
CA VAL A 132 5.86 -9.29 6.94
C VAL A 132 5.49 -10.65 7.53
N LYS A 133 4.35 -11.22 7.12
CA LYS A 133 3.94 -12.55 7.59
C LYS A 133 4.96 -13.63 7.22
N GLN A 134 5.47 -13.63 6.00
CA GLN A 134 6.49 -14.59 5.56
C GLN A 134 7.79 -14.44 6.35
N HIS A 135 8.22 -13.20 6.61
CA HIS A 135 9.36 -12.91 7.47
C HIS A 135 9.13 -13.46 8.88
N ASN A 136 8.02 -13.13 9.53
CA ASN A 136 7.68 -13.60 10.88
C ASN A 136 7.61 -15.13 10.95
N ASP A 137 7.01 -15.79 9.95
CA ASP A 137 6.95 -17.24 9.87
C ASP A 137 8.35 -17.88 9.77
N ALA A 138 9.25 -17.28 8.99
CA ALA A 138 10.63 -17.74 8.86
C ALA A 138 11.40 -17.59 10.18
N VAL A 139 11.27 -16.43 10.84
CA VAL A 139 11.91 -16.17 12.14
C VAL A 139 11.37 -17.12 13.21
N ILE A 140 10.05 -17.31 13.29
CA ILE A 140 9.42 -18.24 14.25
C ILE A 140 9.94 -19.67 14.02
N ASN A 141 9.99 -20.15 12.79
CA ASN A 141 10.50 -21.48 12.49
C ASN A 141 11.98 -21.63 12.92
N SER A 142 12.82 -20.64 12.61
CA SER A 142 14.22 -20.62 13.04
C SER A 142 14.35 -20.66 14.57
N LEU A 143 13.53 -19.91 15.31
CA LEU A 143 13.53 -19.92 16.78
C LEU A 143 13.09 -21.28 17.35
N LEU A 144 12.09 -21.91 16.73
CA LEU A 144 11.62 -23.24 17.14
C LEU A 144 12.67 -24.31 16.93
N ASP A 145 13.42 -24.24 15.84
CA ASP A 145 14.51 -25.18 15.53
C ASP A 145 15.70 -24.94 16.46
N THR A 146 16.09 -23.69 16.67
CA THR A 146 17.22 -23.31 17.55
C THR A 146 16.97 -23.74 19.00
N HIS A 147 15.74 -23.61 19.49
CA HIS A 147 15.38 -23.90 20.88
C HIS A 147 14.61 -25.21 21.04
N LYS A 148 14.73 -26.12 20.10
CA LYS A 148 13.99 -27.41 20.13
C LYS A 148 14.21 -28.17 21.44
N GLU A 149 15.47 -28.32 21.88
CA GLU A 149 15.80 -29.03 23.10
C GLU A 149 15.18 -28.39 24.35
N PHE A 150 15.15 -27.06 24.42
CA PHE A 150 14.45 -26.35 25.48
C PHE A 150 12.96 -26.73 25.50
N PHE A 151 12.27 -26.70 24.36
CA PHE A 151 10.84 -26.99 24.28
C PHE A 151 10.50 -28.46 24.58
N ASP A 152 11.43 -29.37 24.31
CA ASP A 152 11.25 -30.78 24.60
C ASP A 152 11.35 -31.08 26.12
N HIS A 153 12.11 -30.27 26.88
CA HIS A 153 12.45 -30.55 28.28
C HIS A 153 12.03 -29.46 29.29
N CYS A 154 11.51 -28.31 28.85
CA CYS A 154 11.19 -27.21 29.75
C CYS A 154 10.04 -27.51 30.73
N LEU A 155 9.19 -28.50 30.41
CA LEU A 155 8.10 -28.97 31.28
C LEU A 155 8.15 -30.51 31.40
N LYS A 156 7.37 -31.06 32.37
CA LYS A 156 7.25 -32.51 32.57
C LYS A 156 6.80 -33.25 31.30
N TYR A 157 5.94 -32.60 30.50
CA TYR A 157 5.48 -33.13 29.22
C TYR A 157 5.91 -32.16 28.11
N PRO A 158 6.35 -32.68 26.95
CA PRO A 158 6.75 -31.81 25.82
C PRO A 158 5.61 -30.92 25.36
N LEU A 159 5.94 -29.68 25.01
CA LEU A 159 5.00 -28.75 24.42
C LEU A 159 4.69 -29.15 22.97
N ASP A 160 3.42 -29.07 22.56
CA ASP A 160 3.04 -29.27 21.17
C ASP A 160 3.47 -28.12 20.26
N LYS A 161 3.36 -28.31 18.94
CA LYS A 161 3.79 -27.34 17.93
C LYS A 161 3.08 -25.98 18.06
N GLN A 162 1.79 -25.99 18.39
CA GLN A 162 1.02 -24.75 18.51
C GLN A 162 1.38 -24.00 19.79
N GLN A 163 1.58 -24.74 20.88
CA GLN A 163 2.04 -24.17 22.16
C GLN A 163 3.43 -23.52 21.99
N ARG A 164 4.38 -24.22 21.38
CA ARG A 164 5.72 -23.68 21.10
C ARG A 164 5.65 -22.42 20.26
N ARG A 165 4.85 -22.44 19.19
CA ARG A 165 4.64 -21.27 18.33
C ARG A 165 4.09 -20.07 19.12
N SER A 166 3.08 -20.29 19.98
CA SER A 166 2.51 -19.23 20.82
C SER A 166 3.51 -18.67 21.84
N ILE A 167 4.46 -19.48 22.29
CA ILE A 167 5.51 -19.08 23.22
C ILE A 167 6.53 -18.16 22.56
N VAL A 168 7.00 -18.49 21.34
CA VAL A 168 8.00 -17.66 20.65
C VAL A 168 7.42 -16.43 19.99
N SER A 169 6.11 -16.39 19.73
CA SER A 169 5.45 -15.21 19.14
C SER A 169 5.62 -14.00 20.06
N GLU A 170 6.20 -12.93 19.49
CA GLU A 170 6.42 -11.64 20.14
C GLU A 170 5.55 -10.60 19.45
N GLU A 171 4.41 -10.32 20.06
CA GLU A 171 3.43 -9.34 19.60
C GLU A 171 3.17 -8.34 20.71
N ASP A 172 2.74 -7.13 20.37
CA ASP A 172 2.35 -6.12 21.35
C ASP A 172 1.20 -6.63 22.23
N ASN A 173 0.29 -7.41 21.61
CA ASN A 173 -0.80 -8.10 22.30
C ASN A 173 -1.02 -9.47 21.65
N CYS A 174 -0.89 -10.55 22.41
CA CYS A 174 -1.09 -11.91 21.93
C CYS A 174 -2.30 -12.56 22.59
N LEU A 175 -3.32 -12.92 21.80
CA LEU A 175 -4.49 -13.67 22.24
C LEU A 175 -4.35 -15.14 21.83
N VAL A 176 -4.24 -16.02 22.83
CA VAL A 176 -4.25 -17.47 22.61
C VAL A 176 -5.60 -18.05 22.96
N VAL A 177 -6.34 -18.48 21.94
CA VAL A 177 -7.64 -19.14 22.10
C VAL A 177 -7.45 -20.65 22.13
N SER A 178 -7.93 -21.30 23.18
CA SER A 178 -7.81 -22.74 23.33
C SER A 178 -8.94 -23.34 24.18
N SER A 179 -9.32 -24.58 23.88
CA SER A 179 -10.36 -25.32 24.61
C SER A 179 -9.96 -25.68 26.06
N ALA A 180 -10.92 -26.13 26.85
CA ALA A 180 -10.60 -26.66 28.19
C ALA A 180 -9.72 -27.93 28.08
N GLY A 181 -8.71 -28.02 28.93
CA GLY A 181 -7.78 -29.16 28.91
C GLY A 181 -6.66 -29.10 27.84
N SER A 182 -6.63 -28.12 26.97
CA SER A 182 -5.64 -27.98 25.88
C SER A 182 -4.24 -27.52 26.30
N GLY A 183 -3.96 -27.44 27.62
CA GLY A 183 -2.64 -27.06 28.13
C GLY A 183 -2.37 -25.53 28.15
N LYS A 184 -3.40 -24.68 28.31
CA LYS A 184 -3.23 -23.22 28.50
C LYS A 184 -2.20 -22.87 29.57
N THR A 185 -2.33 -23.51 30.75
CA THR A 185 -1.39 -23.29 31.86
C THR A 185 0.03 -23.71 31.49
N SER A 186 0.19 -24.82 30.77
CA SER A 186 1.48 -25.28 30.26
C SER A 186 2.12 -24.27 29.31
N SER A 187 1.32 -23.68 28.43
CA SER A 187 1.80 -22.62 27.51
C SER A 187 2.25 -21.38 28.27
N ILE A 188 1.50 -20.95 29.32
CA ILE A 188 1.89 -19.80 30.16
C ILE A 188 3.20 -20.08 30.91
N VAL A 189 3.31 -21.26 31.55
CA VAL A 189 4.54 -21.63 32.26
C VAL A 189 5.71 -21.76 31.28
N GLY A 190 5.49 -22.37 30.11
CA GLY A 190 6.49 -22.43 29.06
C GLY A 190 6.94 -21.05 28.58
N LYS A 191 5.99 -20.10 28.41
CA LYS A 191 6.31 -18.70 28.06
C LYS A 191 7.15 -18.02 29.13
N VAL A 192 6.80 -18.16 30.41
CA VAL A 192 7.61 -17.57 31.50
C VAL A 192 9.01 -18.14 31.48
N LYS A 193 9.17 -19.47 31.37
CA LYS A 193 10.49 -20.10 31.27
C LYS A 193 11.28 -19.62 30.06
N TYR A 194 10.66 -19.56 28.89
CA TYR A 194 11.29 -19.05 27.67
C TYR A 194 11.79 -17.61 27.84
N LEU A 195 10.97 -16.73 28.45
CA LEU A 195 11.34 -15.34 28.71
C LEU A 195 12.49 -15.22 29.71
N THR A 196 12.55 -16.08 30.74
CA THR A 196 13.60 -16.04 31.76
C THR A 196 14.88 -16.74 31.33
N GLU A 197 14.78 -17.96 30.79
CA GLU A 197 15.94 -18.81 30.52
C GLU A 197 16.57 -18.55 29.15
N ILE A 198 15.76 -18.21 28.15
CA ILE A 198 16.24 -17.97 26.78
C ILE A 198 16.42 -16.48 26.50
N LYS A 199 15.43 -15.65 26.86
CA LYS A 199 15.48 -14.20 26.62
C LYS A 199 16.19 -13.40 27.73
N GLY A 200 16.52 -14.03 28.86
CA GLY A 200 17.22 -13.40 29.97
C GLY A 200 16.39 -12.31 30.69
N ILE A 201 15.06 -12.33 30.54
CA ILE A 201 14.19 -11.35 31.22
C ILE A 201 14.13 -11.70 32.72
N VAL A 202 14.47 -10.73 33.54
CA VAL A 202 14.46 -10.93 34.99
C VAL A 202 13.03 -11.18 35.52
N PRO A 203 12.84 -12.18 36.43
CA PRO A 203 11.50 -12.63 36.84
C PRO A 203 10.59 -11.54 37.37
N HIS A 204 11.12 -10.53 38.09
CA HIS A 204 10.31 -9.44 38.66
C HIS A 204 9.68 -8.50 37.58
N ARG A 205 10.05 -8.64 36.32
CA ARG A 205 9.44 -7.92 35.18
C ARG A 205 8.30 -8.72 34.51
N ILE A 206 8.03 -9.93 34.98
CA ILE A 206 7.00 -10.82 34.43
C ILE A 206 5.88 -10.99 35.47
N LEU A 207 4.66 -10.60 35.14
CA LEU A 207 3.49 -10.75 36.00
C LEU A 207 2.48 -11.71 35.34
N PRO A 208 2.52 -13.02 35.63
CA PRO A 208 1.47 -13.95 35.22
C PRO A 208 0.24 -13.77 36.11
N VAL A 209 -0.92 -13.51 35.50
CA VAL A 209 -2.20 -13.39 36.22
C VAL A 209 -3.11 -14.52 35.78
N SER A 210 -3.61 -15.31 36.75
CA SER A 210 -4.58 -16.36 36.50
C SER A 210 -5.81 -16.15 37.38
N TYR A 211 -6.98 -16.22 36.76
CA TYR A 211 -8.25 -16.23 37.51
C TYR A 211 -8.66 -17.67 37.72
N THR A 212 -8.54 -18.15 38.95
CA THR A 212 -9.23 -19.38 39.40
C THR A 212 -10.68 -19.01 39.66
N HIS A 213 -11.61 -19.57 38.88
CA HIS A 213 -13.01 -19.56 39.28
C HIS A 213 -13.14 -20.35 40.61
N LEU A 214 -13.23 -19.65 41.71
CA LEU A 214 -13.82 -20.17 42.92
C LEU A 214 -15.25 -20.51 42.52
N ARG A 215 -15.54 -21.80 42.24
CA ARG A 215 -16.91 -22.29 42.32
C ARG A 215 -17.30 -22.04 43.77
N ALA A 216 -18.15 -21.06 43.99
CA ALA A 216 -18.92 -21.02 45.21
C ALA A 216 -19.65 -22.39 45.29
N HIS A 217 -19.24 -23.21 46.23
CA HIS A 217 -20.05 -24.33 46.64
C HIS A 217 -21.30 -23.71 47.26
N GLU A 218 -22.38 -23.68 46.49
CA GLU A 218 -23.71 -23.53 47.02
C GLU A 218 -23.96 -24.80 47.83
N THR A 219 -23.86 -24.65 49.12
CA THR A 219 -24.40 -25.56 50.11
C THR A 219 -25.89 -25.33 50.20
#